data_92735b22afe7cdf56a34cff90cd7ef07
#
_entry.id   92735b22afe7cdf56a34cff90cd7ef07
#
_cell.length_a   1.000
_cell.length_b   1.000
_cell.length_c   1.000
_cell.angle_alpha   90.00
_cell.angle_beta   90.00
_cell.angle_gamma   90.00
#
_symmetry.space_group_name_H-M   'P 1'
#
loop_
_entity.id
_entity.type
_entity.pdbx_description
1 polymer ?
#
loop_
_entity_poly.entity_id
_entity_poly.type
_entity_poly.pdbx_seq_one_letter_code
_entity_poly.pdbx_strand_id
1 'polypeptide(L)'
;MTWRTGCVMWAHKRQKGIFLLLLLAILTLLGGVAEAALPTDEGKADVWRIITLQSYNSRLVTLSTALLGVTSGLVGVFLLLRKRSLMGDALSHATYPGIGLAFLIMTCLGGEGKWLPGLLLGASITGVVGVILVSAIRHTTLLKDDAAMGIILGVFFGAGAAIMKMVSNLPGADAAGMDGFVYGTAASLIFGDFVLILAVTAFVCGAAILLIKEFTLVCFDESFAISQGWPALRLDLIMLALVTAVTVVGLQAVGLVLIIAFLIIPAAAARFWTHKLHVMLWLAASIGGASGWLGSSLSSLLVDLPTGAVIVLVAATIFMLSMLFGFARGILPRAVRQTRLRRKVGKQHLLRAIYEILERDQPDTAE
;
A
#
# COMPACT_ATOMS: atom_id res chain seq x y z
N MET A 1 2.26 -19.87 35.31
CA MET A 1 2.73 -18.82 34.37
C MET A 1 3.22 -19.39 33.04
N THR A 2 3.36 -20.67 32.87
CA THR A 2 3.97 -21.40 31.72
C THR A 2 2.99 -21.76 30.57
N TRP A 3 1.68 -21.67 30.77
CA TRP A 3 0.67 -22.01 29.74
C TRP A 3 0.39 -20.92 28.71
N ARG A 4 0.72 -19.65 29.00
CA ARG A 4 0.51 -18.53 28.06
C ARG A 4 1.59 -18.46 26.97
N THR A 5 2.80 -18.88 27.25
CA THR A 5 3.92 -18.82 26.30
C THR A 5 3.84 -19.89 25.21
N GLY A 6 3.38 -21.09 25.55
CA GLY A 6 3.19 -22.20 24.59
C GLY A 6 2.12 -21.90 23.53
N CYS A 7 1.01 -21.31 23.94
CA CYS A 7 -0.10 -20.97 23.02
C CYS A 7 0.25 -19.86 22.02
N VAL A 8 1.08 -18.88 22.44
CA VAL A 8 1.54 -17.78 21.59
C VAL A 8 2.59 -18.27 20.58
N MET A 9 3.47 -19.17 20.99
CA MET A 9 4.52 -19.73 20.13
C MET A 9 3.92 -20.70 19.09
N TRP A 10 2.90 -21.48 19.46
CA TRP A 10 2.17 -22.37 18.55
C TRP A 10 1.33 -21.59 17.53
N ALA A 11 0.69 -20.48 17.92
CA ALA A 11 -0.02 -19.58 17.04
C ALA A 11 0.93 -18.92 16.02
N HIS A 12 2.15 -18.55 16.44
CA HIS A 12 3.15 -17.92 15.58
C HIS A 12 3.72 -18.89 14.52
N LYS A 13 3.96 -20.15 14.90
CA LYS A 13 4.43 -21.20 13.97
C LYS A 13 3.36 -21.56 12.93
N ARG A 14 2.09 -21.61 13.34
CA ARG A 14 0.95 -21.84 12.46
C ARG A 14 0.70 -20.67 11.49
N GLN A 15 0.97 -19.45 11.92
CA GLN A 15 0.84 -18.23 11.12
C GLN A 15 1.80 -18.22 9.93
N LYS A 16 3.05 -18.64 10.14
CA LYS A 16 4.07 -18.74 9.08
C LYS A 16 3.72 -19.83 8.05
N GLY A 17 3.22 -20.98 8.51
CA GLY A 17 2.84 -22.08 7.62
C GLY A 17 1.67 -21.75 6.70
N ILE A 18 0.67 -21.02 7.22
CA ILE A 18 -0.51 -20.67 6.42
C ILE A 18 -0.23 -19.49 5.46
N PHE A 19 0.68 -18.58 5.83
CA PHE A 19 1.16 -17.55 4.90
C PHE A 19 1.86 -18.20 3.69
N LEU A 20 2.72 -19.18 3.94
CA LEU A 20 3.39 -19.95 2.89
C LEU A 20 2.39 -20.72 2.02
N LEU A 21 1.38 -21.35 2.64
CA LEU A 21 0.31 -22.07 1.94
C LEU A 21 -0.58 -21.13 1.12
N LEU A 22 -0.86 -19.92 1.60
CA LEU A 22 -1.62 -18.92 0.86
C LEU A 22 -0.81 -18.34 -0.31
N LEU A 23 0.48 -18.08 -0.10
CA LEU A 23 1.38 -17.67 -1.18
C LEU A 23 1.45 -18.77 -2.25
N LEU A 24 1.54 -20.02 -1.82
CA LEU A 24 1.55 -21.20 -2.70
C LEU A 24 0.20 -21.39 -3.40
N ALA A 25 -0.92 -21.20 -2.71
CA ALA A 25 -2.26 -21.25 -3.29
C ALA A 25 -2.53 -20.11 -4.28
N ILE A 26 -2.00 -18.91 -4.03
CA ILE A 26 -2.05 -17.79 -4.98
C ILE A 26 -1.18 -18.10 -6.19
N LEU A 27 0.01 -18.63 -5.99
CA LEU A 27 0.91 -19.08 -7.07
C LEU A 27 0.27 -20.18 -7.91
N THR A 28 -0.41 -21.15 -7.32
CA THR A 28 -1.11 -22.22 -8.04
C THR A 28 -2.38 -21.71 -8.74
N LEU A 29 -3.14 -20.80 -8.13
CA LEU A 29 -4.30 -20.17 -8.78
C LEU A 29 -3.88 -19.30 -9.97
N LEU A 30 -2.82 -18.50 -9.82
CA LEU A 30 -2.27 -17.69 -10.91
C LEU A 30 -1.62 -18.58 -11.99
N GLY A 31 -0.98 -19.67 -11.59
CA GLY A 31 -0.48 -20.71 -12.51
C GLY A 31 -1.62 -21.37 -13.29
N GLY A 32 -2.72 -21.71 -12.63
CA GLY A 32 -3.90 -22.28 -13.27
C GLY A 32 -4.64 -21.32 -14.21
N VAL A 33 -4.70 -20.03 -13.86
CA VAL A 33 -5.25 -18.99 -14.75
C VAL A 33 -4.34 -18.78 -15.96
N ALA A 34 -3.02 -18.81 -15.77
CA ALA A 34 -2.05 -18.73 -16.85
C ALA A 34 -2.12 -19.97 -17.76
N GLU A 35 -2.32 -21.16 -17.19
CA GLU A 35 -2.45 -22.42 -17.95
C GLU A 35 -3.77 -22.49 -18.75
N ALA A 36 -4.85 -21.91 -18.20
CA ALA A 36 -6.13 -21.79 -18.89
C ALA A 36 -6.14 -20.72 -20.01
N ALA A 37 -5.26 -19.73 -19.91
CA ALA A 37 -5.12 -18.66 -20.91
C ALA A 37 -4.19 -19.00 -22.08
N LEU A 38 -3.43 -20.10 -22.01
CA LEU A 38 -2.44 -20.50 -23.00
C LEU A 38 -2.83 -21.81 -23.69
N PRO A 39 -3.17 -21.80 -24.99
CA PRO A 39 -3.70 -22.97 -25.66
C PRO A 39 -2.67 -24.00 -26.17
N THR A 40 -1.36 -23.81 -25.96
CA THR A 40 -0.31 -24.69 -26.54
C THR A 40 0.85 -24.99 -25.59
N ASP A 41 1.59 -26.09 -25.83
CA ASP A 41 2.80 -26.48 -25.07
C ASP A 41 3.94 -25.45 -25.13
N GLU A 42 4.00 -24.62 -26.17
CA GLU A 42 4.90 -23.46 -26.25
C GLU A 42 4.63 -22.45 -25.14
N GLY A 43 3.37 -22.25 -24.74
CA GLY A 43 2.98 -21.36 -23.67
C GLY A 43 3.56 -21.72 -22.30
N LYS A 44 3.77 -23.00 -21.99
CA LYS A 44 4.39 -23.42 -20.72
C LYS A 44 5.86 -23.02 -20.63
N ALA A 45 6.57 -23.08 -21.74
CA ALA A 45 7.98 -22.64 -21.82
C ALA A 45 8.09 -21.11 -21.65
N ASP A 46 7.13 -20.36 -22.18
CA ASP A 46 7.10 -18.91 -22.06
C ASP A 46 6.73 -18.45 -20.64
N VAL A 47 5.80 -19.14 -19.96
CA VAL A 47 5.49 -18.89 -18.53
C VAL A 47 6.74 -19.04 -17.67
N TRP A 48 7.51 -20.12 -17.85
CA TRP A 48 8.76 -20.32 -17.12
C TRP A 48 9.79 -19.23 -17.43
N ARG A 49 9.96 -18.85 -18.70
CA ARG A 49 10.88 -17.79 -19.12
C ARG A 49 10.52 -16.44 -18.51
N ILE A 50 9.23 -16.12 -18.37
CA ILE A 50 8.75 -14.86 -17.81
C ILE A 50 8.89 -14.86 -16.29
N ILE A 51 8.50 -15.93 -15.59
CA ILE A 51 8.66 -16.07 -14.14
C ILE A 51 10.14 -16.08 -13.75
N THR A 52 11.01 -16.69 -14.57
CA THR A 52 12.47 -16.73 -14.38
C THR A 52 13.18 -15.48 -14.90
N LEU A 53 12.43 -14.46 -15.36
CA LEU A 53 12.98 -13.17 -15.77
C LEU A 53 14.03 -13.27 -16.90
N GLN A 54 13.80 -14.08 -17.91
CA GLN A 54 14.78 -14.27 -18.97
C GLN A 54 14.87 -13.09 -19.96
N SER A 55 13.78 -12.32 -20.16
CA SER A 55 13.82 -11.13 -20.99
C SER A 55 14.28 -9.90 -20.20
N TYR A 56 15.14 -9.09 -20.79
CA TYR A 56 15.71 -7.90 -20.16
C TYR A 56 14.63 -6.90 -19.69
N ASN A 57 13.67 -6.59 -20.57
CA ASN A 57 12.61 -5.65 -20.25
C ASN A 57 11.69 -6.17 -19.13
N SER A 58 11.31 -7.45 -19.17
CA SER A 58 10.52 -8.08 -18.11
C SER A 58 11.22 -8.04 -16.76
N ARG A 59 12.56 -8.19 -16.71
CA ARG A 59 13.35 -8.05 -15.48
C ARG A 59 13.23 -6.65 -14.90
N LEU A 60 13.45 -5.62 -15.72
CA LEU A 60 13.38 -4.23 -15.28
C LEU A 60 12.00 -3.89 -14.72
N VAL A 61 10.94 -4.21 -15.46
CA VAL A 61 9.56 -3.95 -15.06
C VAL A 61 9.22 -4.67 -13.76
N THR A 62 9.50 -5.97 -13.69
CA THR A 62 9.14 -6.81 -12.53
C THR A 62 9.92 -6.40 -11.27
N LEU A 63 11.22 -6.14 -11.38
CA LEU A 63 12.02 -5.70 -10.25
C LEU A 63 11.62 -4.29 -9.79
N SER A 64 11.39 -3.36 -10.73
CA SER A 64 10.95 -1.99 -10.42
C SER A 64 9.61 -1.97 -9.69
N THR A 65 8.62 -2.69 -10.21
CA THR A 65 7.28 -2.77 -9.59
C THR A 65 7.29 -3.50 -8.26
N ALA A 66 8.11 -4.54 -8.10
CA ALA A 66 8.29 -5.22 -6.83
C ALA A 66 8.96 -4.31 -5.78
N LEU A 67 10.01 -3.58 -6.14
CA LEU A 67 10.67 -2.61 -5.25
C LEU A 67 9.72 -1.48 -4.82
N LEU A 68 8.97 -0.92 -5.76
CA LEU A 68 7.93 0.07 -5.45
C LEU A 68 6.85 -0.50 -4.55
N GLY A 69 6.42 -1.74 -4.78
CA GLY A 69 5.47 -2.43 -3.94
C GLY A 69 5.97 -2.64 -2.50
N VAL A 70 7.24 -3.04 -2.34
CA VAL A 70 7.90 -3.18 -1.02
C VAL A 70 7.91 -1.85 -0.28
N THR A 71 8.37 -0.79 -0.95
CA THR A 71 8.54 0.53 -0.34
C THR A 71 7.22 1.17 0.03
N SER A 72 6.26 1.17 -0.91
CA SER A 72 4.93 1.74 -0.69
C SER A 72 4.14 0.96 0.34
N GLY A 73 4.25 -0.38 0.35
CA GLY A 73 3.65 -1.23 1.38
C GLY A 73 4.18 -0.91 2.77
N LEU A 74 5.50 -0.72 2.92
CA LEU A 74 6.13 -0.37 4.18
C LEU A 74 5.66 1.01 4.69
N VAL A 75 5.72 2.04 3.84
CA VAL A 75 5.34 3.41 4.21
C VAL A 75 3.81 3.53 4.40
N GLY A 76 3.04 2.80 3.60
CA GLY A 76 1.58 2.73 3.69
C GLY A 76 1.07 2.24 5.05
N VAL A 77 1.84 1.42 5.77
CA VAL A 77 1.49 1.01 7.15
C VAL A 77 1.41 2.21 8.08
N PHE A 78 2.35 3.14 8.00
CA PHE A 78 2.34 4.33 8.84
C PHE A 78 1.16 5.24 8.51
N LEU A 79 0.84 5.42 7.21
CA LEU A 79 -0.36 6.16 6.78
C LEU A 79 -1.65 5.53 7.32
N LEU A 80 -1.75 4.21 7.24
CA LEU A 80 -2.92 3.47 7.74
C LEU A 80 -3.07 3.59 9.26
N LEU A 81 -1.96 3.54 10.02
CA LEU A 81 -1.97 3.68 11.47
C LEU A 81 -2.35 5.09 11.92
N ARG A 82 -1.90 6.11 11.18
CA ARG A 82 -2.29 7.52 11.39
C ARG A 82 -3.72 7.82 10.92
N LYS A 83 -4.46 6.83 10.40
CA LYS A 83 -5.81 6.97 9.83
C LYS A 83 -5.88 7.96 8.66
N ARG A 84 -4.78 8.09 7.90
CA ARG A 84 -4.62 9.01 6.77
C ARG A 84 -4.41 8.25 5.45
N SER A 85 -5.19 7.18 5.24
CA SER A 85 -5.08 6.37 4.02
C SER A 85 -5.33 7.16 2.73
N LEU A 86 -6.16 8.21 2.78
CA LEU A 86 -6.43 9.10 1.64
C LEU A 86 -5.27 10.06 1.33
N MET A 87 -4.25 10.15 2.21
CA MET A 87 -3.12 11.05 2.01
C MET A 87 -2.30 10.68 0.78
N GLY A 88 -2.16 9.37 0.49
CA GLY A 88 -1.49 8.89 -0.74
C GLY A 88 -2.19 9.40 -2.00
N ASP A 89 -3.51 9.38 -2.03
CA ASP A 89 -4.33 9.90 -3.13
C ASP A 89 -4.20 11.42 -3.25
N ALA A 90 -4.37 12.16 -2.16
CA ALA A 90 -4.21 13.61 -2.15
C ALA A 90 -2.81 14.05 -2.61
N LEU A 91 -1.75 13.34 -2.19
CA LEU A 91 -0.38 13.63 -2.60
C LEU A 91 -0.13 13.31 -4.07
N SER A 92 -0.65 12.20 -4.58
CA SER A 92 -0.53 11.84 -5.99
C SER A 92 -1.14 12.93 -6.88
N HIS A 93 -2.30 13.46 -6.50
CA HIS A 93 -2.92 14.57 -7.21
C HIS A 93 -2.22 15.91 -6.96
N ALA A 94 -1.60 16.13 -5.80
CA ALA A 94 -0.83 17.33 -5.52
C ALA A 94 0.46 17.45 -6.36
N THR A 95 1.02 16.33 -6.83
CA THR A 95 2.19 16.34 -7.72
C THR A 95 1.85 16.70 -9.16
N TYR A 96 0.60 16.52 -9.58
CA TYR A 96 0.16 16.69 -10.96
C TYR A 96 0.37 18.10 -11.53
N PRO A 97 -0.03 19.21 -10.85
CA PRO A 97 0.25 20.56 -11.36
C PRO A 97 1.75 20.86 -11.43
N GLY A 98 2.58 20.23 -10.58
CA GLY A 98 4.02 20.40 -10.58
C GLY A 98 4.69 19.86 -11.84
N ILE A 99 4.24 18.73 -12.33
CA ILE A 99 4.70 18.16 -13.60
C ILE A 99 4.40 19.12 -14.75
N GLY A 100 3.16 19.61 -14.85
CA GLY A 100 2.76 20.54 -15.88
C GLY A 100 3.50 21.89 -15.82
N LEU A 101 3.67 22.45 -14.61
CA LEU A 101 4.44 23.68 -14.41
C LEU A 101 5.93 23.52 -14.78
N ALA A 102 6.55 22.41 -14.38
CA ALA A 102 7.93 22.13 -14.73
C ALA A 102 8.11 21.99 -16.24
N PHE A 103 7.18 21.33 -16.93
CA PHE A 103 7.18 21.25 -18.40
C PHE A 103 7.09 22.64 -19.03
N LEU A 104 6.14 23.48 -18.58
CA LEU A 104 5.98 24.84 -19.08
C LEU A 104 7.25 25.68 -18.89
N ILE A 105 7.84 25.64 -17.69
CA ILE A 105 9.05 26.38 -17.36
C ILE A 105 10.22 25.95 -18.27
N MET A 106 10.42 24.62 -18.41
CA MET A 106 11.50 24.09 -19.26
C MET A 106 11.31 24.46 -20.74
N THR A 107 10.07 24.41 -21.23
CA THR A 107 9.74 24.79 -22.62
C THR A 107 9.94 26.30 -22.82
N CYS A 108 9.53 27.15 -21.87
CA CYS A 108 9.78 28.61 -21.93
C CYS A 108 11.27 28.98 -21.89
N LEU A 109 12.10 28.15 -21.24
CA LEU A 109 13.56 28.34 -21.20
C LEU A 109 14.26 27.81 -22.47
N GLY A 110 13.49 27.34 -23.48
CA GLY A 110 14.03 26.85 -24.75
C GLY A 110 14.51 25.39 -24.73
N GLY A 111 14.14 24.63 -23.69
CA GLY A 111 14.42 23.20 -23.58
C GLY A 111 13.32 22.33 -24.18
N GLU A 112 13.59 21.03 -24.35
CA GLU A 112 12.62 20.07 -24.89
C GLU A 112 11.41 19.79 -23.96
N GLY A 113 11.36 20.37 -22.74
CA GLY A 113 10.27 20.22 -21.78
C GLY A 113 10.15 18.83 -21.14
N LYS A 114 10.81 17.82 -21.70
CA LYS A 114 10.72 16.42 -21.27
C LYS A 114 11.90 15.93 -20.41
N TRP A 115 12.74 16.84 -19.90
CA TRP A 115 13.84 16.46 -19.04
C TRP A 115 13.31 15.91 -17.71
N LEU A 116 13.44 14.60 -17.56
CA LEU A 116 12.82 13.80 -16.51
C LEU A 116 13.15 14.29 -15.07
N PRO A 117 14.42 14.60 -14.71
CA PRO A 117 14.71 15.13 -13.38
C PRO A 117 14.00 16.47 -13.09
N GLY A 118 13.80 17.31 -14.11
CA GLY A 118 13.07 18.56 -13.97
C GLY A 118 11.59 18.34 -13.66
N LEU A 119 10.95 17.39 -14.34
CA LEU A 119 9.56 17.00 -14.08
C LEU A 119 9.38 16.44 -12.67
N LEU A 120 10.31 15.58 -12.22
CA LEU A 120 10.31 15.02 -10.88
C LEU A 120 10.54 16.07 -9.79
N LEU A 121 11.41 17.06 -10.04
CA LEU A 121 11.59 18.21 -9.15
C LEU A 121 10.30 19.02 -9.02
N GLY A 122 9.64 19.33 -10.15
CA GLY A 122 8.35 20.01 -10.14
C GLY A 122 7.29 19.26 -9.36
N ALA A 123 7.14 17.95 -9.62
CA ALA A 123 6.25 17.08 -8.88
C ALA A 123 6.56 17.05 -7.37
N SER A 124 7.85 16.98 -7.02
CA SER A 124 8.29 16.95 -5.61
C SER A 124 7.98 18.26 -4.89
N ILE A 125 8.23 19.40 -5.53
CA ILE A 125 7.93 20.73 -4.95
C ILE A 125 6.45 20.88 -4.67
N THR A 126 5.59 20.60 -5.65
CA THR A 126 4.14 20.73 -5.45
C THR A 126 3.58 19.66 -4.51
N GLY A 127 4.14 18.46 -4.49
CA GLY A 127 3.82 17.42 -3.50
C GLY A 127 4.14 17.89 -2.07
N VAL A 128 5.31 18.48 -1.84
CA VAL A 128 5.70 19.06 -0.54
C VAL A 128 4.80 20.23 -0.17
N VAL A 129 4.47 21.11 -1.11
CA VAL A 129 3.50 22.21 -0.90
C VAL A 129 2.14 21.63 -0.49
N GLY A 130 1.67 20.57 -1.14
CA GLY A 130 0.45 19.86 -0.77
C GLY A 130 0.48 19.33 0.67
N VAL A 131 1.58 18.71 1.08
CA VAL A 131 1.80 18.25 2.47
C VAL A 131 1.72 19.40 3.47
N ILE A 132 2.42 20.50 3.19
CA ILE A 132 2.44 21.69 4.05
C ILE A 132 1.03 22.28 4.18
N LEU A 133 0.29 22.38 3.07
CA LEU A 133 -1.07 22.92 3.05
C LEU A 133 -2.05 22.03 3.81
N VAL A 134 -2.00 20.70 3.64
CA VAL A 134 -2.82 19.76 4.44
C VAL A 134 -2.52 19.95 5.93
N SER A 135 -1.23 20.01 6.29
CA SER A 135 -0.80 20.22 7.67
C SER A 135 -1.24 21.58 8.22
N ALA A 136 -1.14 22.64 7.41
CA ALA A 136 -1.59 23.98 7.78
C ALA A 136 -3.10 24.02 8.02
N ILE A 137 -3.92 23.50 7.09
CA ILE A 137 -5.38 23.44 7.25
C ILE A 137 -5.75 22.70 8.55
N ARG A 138 -5.11 21.57 8.80
CA ARG A 138 -5.35 20.77 10.01
C ARG A 138 -5.06 21.54 11.31
N HIS A 139 -3.96 22.29 11.35
CA HIS A 139 -3.54 23.00 12.56
C HIS A 139 -4.22 24.36 12.75
N THR A 140 -4.69 25.00 11.67
CA THR A 140 -5.30 26.34 11.73
C THR A 140 -6.82 26.33 11.71
N THR A 141 -7.45 25.19 11.33
CA THR A 141 -8.89 25.08 11.19
C THR A 141 -9.47 23.93 12.01
N LEU A 142 -10.78 23.94 12.22
CA LEU A 142 -11.53 22.87 12.90
C LEU A 142 -11.90 21.72 11.95
N LEU A 143 -11.39 21.72 10.73
CA LEU A 143 -11.68 20.70 9.73
C LEU A 143 -11.03 19.36 10.10
N LYS A 144 -11.74 18.26 9.81
CA LYS A 144 -11.19 16.91 9.93
C LYS A 144 -10.14 16.65 8.87
N ASP A 145 -9.19 15.77 9.18
CA ASP A 145 -8.10 15.37 8.27
C ASP A 145 -8.61 14.98 6.88
N ASP A 146 -9.71 14.21 6.80
CA ASP A 146 -10.28 13.77 5.52
C ASP A 146 -10.81 14.92 4.67
N ALA A 147 -11.39 15.96 5.30
CA ALA A 147 -11.85 17.14 4.58
C ALA A 147 -10.68 17.97 4.04
N ALA A 148 -9.63 18.17 4.85
CA ALA A 148 -8.41 18.87 4.41
C ALA A 148 -7.76 18.16 3.20
N MET A 149 -7.65 16.82 3.25
CA MET A 149 -7.14 16.02 2.13
C MET A 149 -8.02 16.13 0.89
N GLY A 150 -9.34 16.10 1.04
CA GLY A 150 -10.29 16.25 -0.08
C GLY A 150 -10.21 17.62 -0.76
N ILE A 151 -10.02 18.69 0.01
CA ILE A 151 -9.83 20.06 -0.53
C ILE A 151 -8.55 20.12 -1.36
N ILE A 152 -7.43 19.65 -0.81
CA ILE A 152 -6.15 19.66 -1.53
C ILE A 152 -6.20 18.81 -2.80
N LEU A 153 -6.80 17.60 -2.70
CA LEU A 153 -7.02 16.73 -3.86
C LEU A 153 -7.80 17.48 -4.96
N GLY A 154 -8.93 18.07 -4.64
CA GLY A 154 -9.79 18.75 -5.63
C GLY A 154 -9.12 19.98 -6.27
N VAL A 155 -8.49 20.83 -5.44
CA VAL A 155 -7.82 22.05 -5.92
C VAL A 155 -6.60 21.72 -6.79
N PHE A 156 -5.72 20.82 -6.32
CA PHE A 156 -4.52 20.47 -7.06
C PHE A 156 -4.84 19.65 -8.32
N PHE A 157 -5.78 18.73 -8.25
CA PHE A 157 -6.22 17.99 -9.43
C PHE A 157 -6.82 18.93 -10.48
N GLY A 158 -7.70 19.85 -10.08
CA GLY A 158 -8.29 20.83 -10.99
C GLY A 158 -7.25 21.75 -11.61
N ALA A 159 -6.32 22.27 -10.79
CA ALA A 159 -5.20 23.10 -11.27
C ALA A 159 -4.29 22.29 -12.23
N GLY A 160 -3.95 21.06 -11.87
CA GLY A 160 -3.13 20.17 -12.69
C GLY A 160 -3.78 19.88 -14.04
N ALA A 161 -5.06 19.55 -14.05
CA ALA A 161 -5.81 19.30 -15.29
C ALA A 161 -5.87 20.56 -16.20
N ALA A 162 -6.07 21.73 -15.60
CA ALA A 162 -6.05 22.99 -16.33
C ALA A 162 -4.67 23.28 -16.96
N ILE A 163 -3.59 23.11 -16.19
CA ILE A 163 -2.22 23.29 -16.66
C ILE A 163 -1.89 22.29 -17.77
N MET A 164 -2.24 21.01 -17.59
CA MET A 164 -2.02 19.98 -18.62
C MET A 164 -2.76 20.29 -19.91
N LYS A 165 -3.96 20.84 -19.82
CA LYS A 165 -4.70 21.27 -21.00
C LYS A 165 -4.01 22.45 -21.70
N MET A 166 -3.42 23.36 -20.94
CA MET A 166 -2.59 24.45 -21.52
C MET A 166 -1.36 23.88 -22.23
N VAL A 167 -0.66 22.92 -21.60
CA VAL A 167 0.51 22.24 -22.18
C VAL A 167 0.16 21.56 -23.49
N SER A 168 -0.96 20.82 -23.55
CA SER A 168 -1.39 20.10 -24.75
C SER A 168 -1.79 21.01 -25.92
N ASN A 169 -2.11 22.28 -25.64
CA ASN A 169 -2.49 23.26 -26.66
C ASN A 169 -1.31 24.15 -27.12
N LEU A 170 -0.10 24.01 -26.58
CA LEU A 170 1.06 24.81 -26.96
C LEU A 170 1.56 24.41 -28.35
N PRO A 171 1.61 25.37 -29.33
CA PRO A 171 2.17 25.11 -30.66
C PRO A 171 3.66 24.77 -30.53
N GLY A 172 4.09 23.64 -31.08
CA GLY A 172 5.51 23.23 -31.07
C GLY A 172 5.98 22.54 -29.81
N ALA A 173 5.14 22.43 -28.75
CA ALA A 173 5.44 21.57 -27.63
C ALA A 173 4.98 20.15 -27.97
N ASP A 174 5.93 19.21 -28.06
CA ASP A 174 5.60 17.79 -28.19
C ASP A 174 5.06 17.29 -26.84
N ALA A 175 3.77 17.56 -26.58
CA ALA A 175 3.07 17.14 -25.37
C ALA A 175 2.75 15.62 -25.39
N ALA A 176 3.08 14.93 -26.48
CA ALA A 176 2.88 13.49 -26.61
C ALA A 176 3.68 12.75 -25.52
N GLY A 177 2.99 11.91 -24.77
CA GLY A 177 3.58 11.15 -23.66
C GLY A 177 3.36 11.74 -22.27
N MET A 178 2.85 12.98 -22.13
CA MET A 178 2.50 13.53 -20.81
C MET A 178 1.35 12.76 -20.14
N ASP A 179 0.46 12.19 -20.93
CA ASP A 179 -0.59 11.26 -20.43
C ASP A 179 0.01 10.02 -19.77
N GLY A 180 1.24 9.63 -20.14
CA GLY A 180 1.97 8.52 -19.52
C GLY A 180 2.23 8.71 -18.03
N PHE A 181 2.32 9.95 -17.54
CA PHE A 181 2.43 10.21 -16.10
C PHE A 181 1.15 9.91 -15.33
N VAL A 182 -0.02 9.96 -15.96
CA VAL A 182 -1.30 9.62 -15.34
C VAL A 182 -1.56 8.11 -15.39
N TYR A 183 -1.35 7.52 -16.56
CA TYR A 183 -1.63 6.10 -16.79
C TYR A 183 -0.46 5.19 -16.44
N GLY A 184 0.75 5.74 -16.35
CA GLY A 184 1.99 5.01 -16.13
C GLY A 184 2.58 4.40 -17.42
N THR A 185 3.88 4.29 -17.46
CA THR A 185 4.64 3.71 -18.57
C THR A 185 5.41 2.47 -18.12
N ALA A 186 4.81 1.67 -17.21
CA ALA A 186 5.47 0.52 -16.60
C ALA A 186 6.12 -0.43 -17.62
N ALA A 187 5.51 -0.60 -18.79
CA ALA A 187 6.03 -1.47 -19.85
C ALA A 187 7.28 -0.91 -20.56
N SER A 188 7.56 0.40 -20.47
CA SER A 188 8.67 1.10 -21.16
C SER A 188 9.76 1.60 -20.21
N LEU A 189 9.90 1.02 -19.02
CA LEU A 189 10.92 1.39 -18.04
C LEU A 189 12.33 1.14 -18.60
N ILE A 190 13.19 2.16 -18.45
CA ILE A 190 14.60 2.12 -18.86
C ILE A 190 15.46 1.81 -17.63
N PHE A 191 16.70 1.37 -17.84
CA PHE A 191 17.64 1.06 -16.76
C PHE A 191 17.87 2.25 -15.79
N GLY A 192 17.85 3.49 -16.32
CA GLY A 192 17.95 4.72 -15.51
C GLY A 192 16.80 4.86 -14.51
N ASP A 193 15.57 4.52 -14.93
CA ASP A 193 14.38 4.54 -14.06
C ASP A 193 14.49 3.49 -12.96
N PHE A 194 14.98 2.30 -13.29
CA PHE A 194 15.23 1.24 -12.31
C PHE A 194 16.24 1.67 -11.24
N VAL A 195 17.35 2.30 -11.63
CA VAL A 195 18.36 2.81 -10.69
C VAL A 195 17.77 3.89 -9.79
N LEU A 196 16.96 4.80 -10.33
CA LEU A 196 16.26 5.83 -9.56
C LEU A 196 15.29 5.20 -8.53
N ILE A 197 14.47 4.24 -8.97
CA ILE A 197 13.56 3.50 -8.09
C ILE A 197 14.33 2.78 -6.99
N LEU A 198 15.41 2.12 -7.32
CA LEU A 198 16.27 1.41 -6.37
C LEU A 198 16.86 2.38 -5.33
N ALA A 199 17.38 3.53 -5.77
CA ALA A 199 17.94 4.54 -4.89
C ALA A 199 16.90 5.11 -3.93
N VAL A 200 15.72 5.48 -4.44
CA VAL A 200 14.61 5.99 -3.61
C VAL A 200 14.09 4.90 -2.67
N THR A 201 13.94 3.66 -3.13
CA THR A 201 13.57 2.52 -2.29
C THR A 201 14.55 2.32 -1.14
N ALA A 202 15.86 2.30 -1.43
CA ALA A 202 16.90 2.15 -0.42
C ALA A 202 16.88 3.30 0.59
N PHE A 203 16.73 4.53 0.12
CA PHE A 203 16.64 5.72 0.97
C PHE A 203 15.38 5.67 1.88
N VAL A 204 14.21 5.44 1.31
CA VAL A 204 12.94 5.44 2.05
C VAL A 204 12.87 4.27 3.03
N CYS A 205 13.25 3.06 2.61
CA CYS A 205 13.30 1.91 3.51
C CYS A 205 14.32 2.11 4.63
N GLY A 206 15.50 2.64 4.30
CA GLY A 206 16.55 2.97 5.29
C GLY A 206 16.05 4.00 6.31
N ALA A 207 15.46 5.10 5.85
CA ALA A 207 14.89 6.13 6.72
C ALA A 207 13.73 5.59 7.58
N ALA A 208 12.83 4.80 6.99
CA ALA A 208 11.70 4.22 7.71
C ALA A 208 12.14 3.20 8.78
N ILE A 209 13.20 2.41 8.52
CA ILE A 209 13.77 1.47 9.49
C ILE A 209 14.50 2.23 10.58
N LEU A 210 15.27 3.26 10.24
CA LEU A 210 16.00 4.09 11.21
C LEU A 210 15.03 4.80 12.16
N LEU A 211 13.94 5.35 11.64
CA LEU A 211 12.95 6.11 12.39
C LEU A 211 11.74 5.28 12.86
N ILE A 212 11.86 3.93 12.84
CA ILE A 212 10.73 3.04 13.17
C ILE A 212 10.21 3.26 14.59
N LYS A 213 11.09 3.57 15.55
CA LYS A 213 10.73 3.80 16.95
C LYS A 213 9.95 5.10 17.12
N GLU A 214 10.47 6.16 16.50
CA GLU A 214 9.90 7.51 16.53
C GLU A 214 8.54 7.55 15.81
N PHE A 215 8.46 6.94 14.63
CA PHE A 215 7.21 6.81 13.89
C PHE A 215 6.19 5.97 14.66
N THR A 216 6.62 4.89 15.32
CA THR A 216 5.73 4.09 16.17
C THR A 216 5.15 4.92 17.29
N LEU A 217 5.99 5.68 17.99
CA LEU A 217 5.56 6.53 19.09
C LEU A 217 4.51 7.54 18.65
N VAL A 218 4.79 8.29 17.58
CA VAL A 218 3.87 9.30 17.03
C VAL A 218 2.59 8.68 16.47
N CYS A 219 2.65 7.47 15.88
CA CYS A 219 1.47 6.80 15.32
C CYS A 219 0.51 6.29 16.39
N PHE A 220 0.99 5.90 17.57
CA PHE A 220 0.14 5.34 18.64
C PHE A 220 -0.31 6.39 19.66
N ASP A 221 0.58 7.29 20.06
CA ASP A 221 0.28 8.33 21.05
C ASP A 221 1.09 9.61 20.77
N GLU A 222 0.46 10.52 20.03
CA GLU A 222 1.05 11.83 19.69
C GLU A 222 1.21 12.70 20.94
N SER A 223 0.26 12.65 21.87
CA SER A 223 0.29 13.43 23.10
C SER A 223 1.44 13.02 23.99
N PHE A 224 1.66 11.71 24.11
CA PHE A 224 2.79 11.16 24.85
C PHE A 224 4.14 11.52 24.18
N ALA A 225 4.21 11.45 22.84
CA ALA A 225 5.43 11.85 22.11
C ALA A 225 5.80 13.31 22.41
N ILE A 226 4.82 14.22 22.41
CA ILE A 226 5.02 15.64 22.74
C ILE A 226 5.46 15.81 24.20
N SER A 227 4.86 15.09 25.14
CA SER A 227 5.22 15.18 26.57
C SER A 227 6.65 14.69 26.86
N GLN A 228 7.17 13.78 26.02
CA GLN A 228 8.56 13.32 26.07
C GLN A 228 9.55 14.25 25.34
N GLY A 229 9.08 15.38 24.81
CA GLY A 229 9.92 16.36 24.10
C GLY A 229 10.19 16.02 22.63
N TRP A 230 9.53 15.00 22.07
CA TRP A 230 9.69 14.67 20.65
C TRP A 230 8.93 15.67 19.76
N PRO A 231 9.56 16.17 18.67
CA PRO A 231 8.93 17.09 17.74
C PRO A 231 7.94 16.35 16.82
N ALA A 232 6.75 16.01 17.33
CA ALA A 232 5.76 15.19 16.64
C ALA A 232 5.40 15.74 15.24
N LEU A 233 5.30 17.08 15.10
CA LEU A 233 5.05 17.72 13.81
C LEU A 233 6.16 17.47 12.80
N ARG A 234 7.44 17.54 13.21
CA ARG A 234 8.57 17.28 12.30
C ARG A 234 8.60 15.82 11.87
N LEU A 235 8.35 14.87 12.79
CA LEU A 235 8.26 13.44 12.48
C LEU A 235 7.10 13.13 11.53
N ASP A 236 5.96 13.78 11.72
CA ASP A 236 4.82 13.67 10.81
C ASP A 236 5.16 14.19 9.41
N LEU A 237 5.81 15.36 9.32
CA LEU A 237 6.27 15.92 8.03
C LEU A 237 7.31 15.02 7.34
N ILE A 238 8.26 14.44 8.08
CA ILE A 238 9.24 13.50 7.52
C ILE A 238 8.53 12.26 6.98
N MET A 239 7.58 11.71 7.72
CA MET A 239 6.79 10.56 7.26
C MET A 239 6.05 10.89 5.96
N LEU A 240 5.42 12.06 5.88
CA LEU A 240 4.71 12.51 4.67
C LEU A 240 5.67 12.81 3.52
N ALA A 241 6.87 13.32 3.79
CA ALA A 241 7.92 13.50 2.78
C ALA A 241 8.39 12.17 2.19
N LEU A 242 8.52 11.11 3.02
CA LEU A 242 8.83 9.75 2.52
C LEU A 242 7.72 9.21 1.63
N VAL A 243 6.45 9.41 2.02
CA VAL A 243 5.30 9.06 1.18
C VAL A 243 5.36 9.80 -0.15
N THR A 244 5.61 11.13 -0.12
CA THR A 244 5.70 11.96 -1.34
C THR A 244 6.83 11.47 -2.25
N ALA A 245 7.99 11.14 -1.71
CA ALA A 245 9.12 10.62 -2.49
C ALA A 245 8.75 9.32 -3.24
N VAL A 246 8.10 8.38 -2.54
CA VAL A 246 7.61 7.12 -3.14
C VAL A 246 6.54 7.41 -4.19
N THR A 247 5.62 8.33 -3.91
CA THR A 247 4.52 8.69 -4.81
C THR A 247 5.03 9.33 -6.09
N VAL A 248 5.98 10.28 -6.01
CA VAL A 248 6.54 10.98 -7.17
C VAL A 248 7.25 10.00 -8.11
N VAL A 249 8.12 9.14 -7.57
CA VAL A 249 8.84 8.15 -8.37
C VAL A 249 7.89 7.06 -8.89
N GLY A 250 6.94 6.65 -8.06
CA GLY A 250 5.95 5.66 -8.45
C GLY A 250 4.98 6.17 -9.51
N LEU A 251 4.59 7.45 -9.45
CA LEU A 251 3.72 8.07 -10.47
C LEU A 251 4.33 7.97 -11.86
N GLN A 252 5.61 8.32 -11.98
CA GLN A 252 6.34 8.24 -13.24
C GLN A 252 6.45 6.79 -13.75
N ALA A 253 6.82 5.86 -12.87
CA ALA A 253 7.12 4.50 -13.24
C ALA A 253 5.87 3.67 -13.56
N VAL A 254 4.84 3.78 -12.74
CA VAL A 254 3.69 2.86 -12.76
C VAL A 254 2.33 3.55 -12.84
N GLY A 255 2.31 4.87 -12.76
CA GLY A 255 1.12 5.70 -12.85
C GLY A 255 0.36 5.88 -11.54
N LEU A 256 -0.61 6.81 -11.59
CA LEU A 256 -1.33 7.29 -10.42
C LEU A 256 -2.14 6.20 -9.73
N VAL A 257 -2.92 5.44 -10.49
CA VAL A 257 -3.82 4.41 -9.94
C VAL A 257 -3.05 3.31 -9.19
N LEU A 258 -1.93 2.85 -9.76
CA LEU A 258 -1.16 1.77 -9.16
C LEU A 258 -0.44 2.22 -7.90
N ILE A 259 0.14 3.44 -7.87
CA ILE A 259 0.87 3.90 -6.67
C ILE A 259 -0.07 4.11 -5.48
N ILE A 260 -1.29 4.62 -5.70
CA ILE A 260 -2.31 4.74 -4.65
C ILE A 260 -2.69 3.35 -4.13
N ALA A 261 -2.93 2.39 -5.03
CA ALA A 261 -3.23 1.02 -4.67
C ALA A 261 -2.11 0.37 -3.84
N PHE A 262 -0.85 0.57 -4.21
CA PHE A 262 0.31 0.06 -3.48
C PHE A 262 0.48 0.66 -2.09
N LEU A 263 0.13 1.92 -1.88
CA LEU A 263 0.18 2.55 -0.56
C LEU A 263 -0.89 2.01 0.40
N ILE A 264 -2.07 1.67 -0.12
CA ILE A 264 -3.22 1.31 0.73
C ILE A 264 -3.38 -0.20 0.86
N ILE A 265 -3.40 -0.93 -0.25
CA ILE A 265 -3.81 -2.34 -0.30
C ILE A 265 -2.89 -3.25 0.50
N PRO A 266 -1.54 -3.22 0.35
CA PRO A 266 -0.65 -4.11 1.09
C PRO A 266 -0.68 -3.86 2.60
N ALA A 267 -0.74 -2.58 3.01
CA ALA A 267 -0.83 -2.20 4.41
C ALA A 267 -2.15 -2.67 5.05
N ALA A 268 -3.27 -2.50 4.35
CA ALA A 268 -4.57 -2.97 4.80
C ALA A 268 -4.64 -4.50 4.84
N ALA A 269 -4.09 -5.20 3.85
CA ALA A 269 -4.00 -6.66 3.82
C ALA A 269 -3.18 -7.20 5.01
N ALA A 270 -2.02 -6.62 5.29
CA ALA A 270 -1.16 -7.02 6.40
C ALA A 270 -1.85 -6.88 7.77
N ARG A 271 -2.73 -5.88 7.94
CA ARG A 271 -3.47 -5.65 9.18
C ARG A 271 -4.42 -6.79 9.54
N PHE A 272 -4.90 -7.58 8.58
CA PHE A 272 -5.75 -8.74 8.86
C PHE A 272 -4.99 -9.91 9.48
N TRP A 273 -3.65 -9.96 9.32
CA TRP A 273 -2.83 -11.06 9.77
C TRP A 273 -2.20 -10.86 11.14
N THR A 274 -1.94 -9.61 11.56
CA THR A 274 -1.18 -9.33 12.77
C THR A 274 -1.63 -8.07 13.51
N HIS A 275 -1.36 -8.06 14.83
CA HIS A 275 -1.50 -6.88 15.68
C HIS A 275 -0.15 -6.22 16.02
N LYS A 276 0.98 -6.87 15.68
CA LYS A 276 2.32 -6.39 15.99
C LYS A 276 2.84 -5.53 14.83
N LEU A 277 3.26 -4.30 15.12
CA LEU A 277 3.71 -3.36 14.10
C LEU A 277 4.88 -3.90 13.25
N HIS A 278 5.94 -4.40 13.89
CA HIS A 278 7.10 -4.92 13.14
C HIS A 278 6.72 -6.03 12.16
N VAL A 279 5.81 -6.94 12.59
CA VAL A 279 5.33 -8.02 11.70
C VAL A 279 4.44 -7.44 10.59
N MET A 280 3.66 -6.41 10.90
CA MET A 280 2.79 -5.74 9.92
C MET A 280 3.61 -5.02 8.83
N LEU A 281 4.72 -4.36 9.20
CA LEU A 281 5.63 -3.71 8.25
C LEU A 281 6.23 -4.73 7.27
N TRP A 282 6.81 -5.82 7.77
CA TRP A 282 7.37 -6.87 6.92
C TRP A 282 6.32 -7.57 6.05
N LEU A 283 5.12 -7.83 6.59
CA LEU A 283 4.02 -8.42 5.82
C LEU A 283 3.53 -7.46 4.72
N ALA A 284 3.38 -6.18 5.02
CA ALA A 284 2.95 -5.19 4.02
C ALA A 284 3.99 -5.05 2.90
N ALA A 285 5.27 -4.97 3.25
CA ALA A 285 6.37 -4.96 2.29
C ALA A 285 6.38 -6.23 1.41
N SER A 286 6.22 -7.41 2.02
CA SER A 286 6.16 -8.69 1.29
C SER A 286 4.95 -8.79 0.37
N ILE A 287 3.76 -8.38 0.84
CA ILE A 287 2.54 -8.38 0.03
C ILE A 287 2.65 -7.39 -1.13
N GLY A 288 3.17 -6.18 -0.87
CA GLY A 288 3.41 -5.18 -1.91
C GLY A 288 4.38 -5.67 -2.98
N GLY A 289 5.54 -6.20 -2.55
CA GLY A 289 6.54 -6.78 -3.46
C GLY A 289 6.01 -7.98 -4.24
N ALA A 290 5.29 -8.89 -3.59
CA ALA A 290 4.68 -10.04 -4.23
C ALA A 290 3.61 -9.63 -5.26
N SER A 291 2.77 -8.64 -4.95
CA SER A 291 1.76 -8.15 -5.90
C SER A 291 2.39 -7.46 -7.11
N GLY A 292 3.48 -6.71 -6.92
CA GLY A 292 4.27 -6.14 -8.02
C GLY A 292 4.90 -7.21 -8.91
N TRP A 293 5.57 -8.17 -8.29
CA TRP A 293 6.20 -9.27 -9.01
C TRP A 293 5.19 -10.11 -9.79
N LEU A 294 4.17 -10.65 -9.12
CA LEU A 294 3.18 -11.53 -9.73
C LEU A 294 2.33 -10.82 -10.78
N GLY A 295 1.94 -9.56 -10.48
CA GLY A 295 1.11 -8.78 -11.39
C GLY A 295 1.84 -8.39 -12.67
N SER A 296 3.12 -7.98 -12.58
CA SER A 296 3.92 -7.66 -13.76
C SER A 296 4.24 -8.91 -14.58
N SER A 297 4.54 -10.03 -13.92
CA SER A 297 4.75 -11.32 -14.61
C SER A 297 3.48 -11.79 -15.33
N LEU A 298 2.30 -11.65 -14.69
CA LEU A 298 1.03 -12.01 -15.31
C LEU A 298 0.69 -11.08 -16.49
N SER A 299 0.95 -9.76 -16.36
CA SER A 299 0.74 -8.81 -17.46
C SER A 299 1.61 -9.12 -18.67
N SER A 300 2.84 -9.60 -18.47
CA SER A 300 3.72 -9.97 -19.59
C SER A 300 3.29 -11.24 -20.32
N LEU A 301 2.41 -12.06 -19.74
CA LEU A 301 1.79 -13.24 -20.37
C LEU A 301 0.56 -12.89 -21.20
N LEU A 302 -0.16 -11.83 -20.81
CA LEU A 302 -1.43 -11.44 -21.43
C LEU A 302 -1.17 -10.28 -22.40
N VAL A 303 -1.38 -10.54 -23.67
CA VAL A 303 -1.19 -9.52 -24.73
C VAL A 303 -2.22 -8.39 -24.54
N ASP A 304 -1.79 -7.14 -24.75
CA ASP A 304 -2.62 -5.92 -24.73
C ASP A 304 -3.24 -5.50 -23.36
N LEU A 305 -2.80 -6.07 -22.23
CA LEU A 305 -3.28 -5.62 -20.92
C LEU A 305 -2.33 -4.61 -20.27
N PRO A 306 -2.85 -3.48 -19.74
CA PRO A 306 -2.04 -2.48 -19.06
C PRO A 306 -1.48 -3.05 -17.76
N THR A 307 -0.14 -3.07 -17.62
CA THR A 307 0.58 -3.67 -16.49
C THR A 307 0.11 -3.15 -15.14
N GLY A 308 -0.17 -1.83 -15.04
CA GLY A 308 -0.66 -1.22 -13.82
C GLY A 308 -1.97 -1.81 -13.32
N ALA A 309 -2.95 -1.98 -14.23
CA ALA A 309 -4.26 -2.54 -13.87
C ALA A 309 -4.18 -4.00 -13.42
N VAL A 310 -3.34 -4.82 -14.08
CA VAL A 310 -3.14 -6.22 -13.70
C VAL A 310 -2.52 -6.34 -12.31
N ILE A 311 -1.52 -5.50 -11.99
CA ILE A 311 -0.90 -5.47 -10.66
C ILE A 311 -1.93 -5.09 -9.58
N VAL A 312 -2.80 -4.10 -9.85
CA VAL A 312 -3.87 -3.70 -8.92
C VAL A 312 -4.85 -4.85 -8.68
N LEU A 313 -5.24 -5.59 -9.73
CA LEU A 313 -6.12 -6.76 -9.61
C LEU A 313 -5.49 -7.87 -8.76
N VAL A 314 -4.20 -8.14 -8.95
CA VAL A 314 -3.46 -9.11 -8.13
C VAL A 314 -3.40 -8.64 -6.67
N ALA A 315 -3.07 -7.38 -6.43
CA ALA A 315 -3.05 -6.80 -5.08
C ALA A 315 -4.43 -6.86 -4.41
N ALA A 316 -5.51 -6.54 -5.14
CA ALA A 316 -6.88 -6.63 -4.67
C ALA A 316 -7.27 -8.08 -4.34
N THR A 317 -6.86 -9.05 -5.14
CA THR A 317 -7.09 -10.48 -4.88
C THR A 317 -6.41 -10.92 -3.59
N ILE A 318 -5.13 -10.54 -3.39
CA ILE A 318 -4.39 -10.82 -2.16
C ILE A 318 -5.08 -10.17 -0.95
N PHE A 319 -5.58 -8.95 -1.10
CA PHE A 319 -6.34 -8.26 -0.06
C PHE A 319 -7.64 -9.00 0.29
N MET A 320 -8.43 -9.41 -0.71
CA MET A 320 -9.68 -10.16 -0.50
C MET A 320 -9.42 -11.49 0.24
N LEU A 321 -8.37 -12.22 -0.16
CA LEU A 321 -7.95 -13.43 0.54
C LEU A 321 -7.49 -13.13 1.97
N SER A 322 -6.74 -12.06 2.18
CA SER A 322 -6.30 -11.62 3.50
C SER A 322 -7.49 -11.23 4.39
N MET A 323 -8.50 -10.57 3.84
CA MET A 323 -9.73 -10.21 4.53
C MET A 323 -10.55 -11.44 4.95
N LEU A 324 -10.63 -12.46 4.07
CA LEU A 324 -11.36 -13.68 4.38
C LEU A 324 -10.63 -14.56 5.42
N PHE A 325 -9.33 -14.78 5.23
CA PHE A 325 -8.56 -15.78 5.97
C PHE A 325 -7.65 -15.20 7.07
N GLY A 326 -7.51 -13.89 7.18
CA GLY A 326 -6.61 -13.24 8.13
C GLY A 326 -6.89 -13.62 9.59
N PHE A 327 -5.89 -14.16 10.30
CA PHE A 327 -6.07 -14.70 11.66
C PHE A 327 -6.44 -13.66 12.72
N ALA A 328 -5.94 -12.43 12.56
CA ALA A 328 -6.14 -11.39 13.56
C ALA A 328 -7.53 -10.73 13.45
N ARG A 329 -7.97 -10.44 12.23
CA ARG A 329 -9.21 -9.68 11.97
C ARG A 329 -10.04 -10.22 10.81
N GLY A 330 -9.70 -11.38 10.24
CA GLY A 330 -10.41 -11.97 9.11
C GLY A 330 -11.85 -12.34 9.43
N ILE A 331 -12.68 -12.39 8.40
CA ILE A 331 -14.12 -12.67 8.51
C ILE A 331 -14.34 -14.09 9.00
N LEU A 332 -13.69 -15.09 8.37
CA LEU A 332 -13.86 -16.51 8.71
C LEU A 332 -13.42 -16.85 10.15
N PRO A 333 -12.20 -16.49 10.60
CA PRO A 333 -11.80 -16.74 11.97
C PRO A 333 -12.69 -16.04 13.00
N ARG A 334 -13.18 -14.83 12.68
CA ARG A 334 -14.14 -14.11 13.55
C ARG A 334 -15.46 -14.85 13.65
N ALA A 335 -16.04 -15.31 12.54
CA ALA A 335 -17.30 -16.07 12.51
C ALA A 335 -17.18 -17.39 13.31
N VAL A 336 -16.10 -18.14 13.11
CA VAL A 336 -15.81 -19.39 13.86
C VAL A 336 -15.67 -19.11 15.37
N ARG A 337 -14.92 -18.06 15.73
CA ARG A 337 -14.74 -17.67 17.14
C ARG A 337 -16.06 -17.25 17.79
N GLN A 338 -16.88 -16.48 17.08
CA GLN A 338 -18.17 -16.03 17.58
C GLN A 338 -19.14 -17.21 17.79
N THR A 339 -19.17 -18.16 16.85
CA THR A 339 -20.01 -19.36 16.97
C THR A 339 -19.57 -20.25 18.16
N ARG A 340 -18.26 -20.42 18.34
CA ARG A 340 -17.70 -21.15 19.50
C ARG A 340 -18.04 -20.44 20.82
N LEU A 341 -17.94 -19.11 20.85
CA LEU A 341 -18.25 -18.32 22.03
C LEU A 341 -19.74 -18.42 22.39
N ARG A 342 -20.64 -18.29 21.39
CA ARG A 342 -22.09 -18.47 21.60
C ARG A 342 -22.43 -19.85 22.16
N ARG A 343 -21.81 -20.91 21.62
CA ARG A 343 -22.00 -22.27 22.16
C ARG A 343 -21.51 -22.43 23.61
N LYS A 344 -20.35 -21.82 23.94
CA LYS A 344 -19.82 -21.84 25.31
C LYS A 344 -20.71 -21.07 26.28
N VAL A 345 -21.14 -19.88 25.91
CA VAL A 345 -22.05 -19.06 26.72
C VAL A 345 -23.40 -19.77 26.91
N GLY A 346 -23.97 -20.34 25.83
CA GLY A 346 -25.21 -21.14 25.95
C GLY A 346 -25.11 -22.30 26.93
N LYS A 347 -23.98 -23.06 26.92
CA LYS A 347 -23.73 -24.12 27.92
C LYS A 347 -23.64 -23.56 29.35
N GLN A 348 -22.98 -22.43 29.55
CA GLN A 348 -22.86 -21.80 30.87
C GLN A 348 -24.21 -21.30 31.40
N HIS A 349 -25.04 -20.70 30.52
CA HIS A 349 -26.40 -20.33 30.91
C HIS A 349 -27.28 -21.52 31.29
N LEU A 350 -27.17 -22.62 30.55
CA LEU A 350 -27.89 -23.85 30.86
C LEU A 350 -27.48 -24.41 32.23
N LEU A 351 -26.15 -24.49 32.48
CA LEU A 351 -25.62 -24.95 33.77
C LEU A 351 -26.07 -24.06 34.94
N ARG A 352 -26.07 -22.75 34.72
CA ARG A 352 -26.52 -21.78 35.71
C ARG A 352 -28.02 -21.95 36.02
N ALA A 353 -28.85 -22.11 34.99
CA ALA A 353 -30.28 -22.32 35.15
C ALA A 353 -30.57 -23.63 35.92
N ILE A 354 -29.81 -24.72 35.63
CA ILE A 354 -29.92 -25.97 36.38
C ILE A 354 -29.52 -25.78 37.84
N TYR A 355 -28.42 -25.06 38.08
CA TYR A 355 -27.97 -24.79 39.47
C TYR A 355 -28.99 -23.94 40.24
N GLU A 356 -29.56 -22.90 39.65
CA GLU A 356 -30.60 -22.05 40.26
C GLU A 356 -31.88 -22.86 40.58
N ILE A 357 -32.26 -23.83 39.74
CA ILE A 357 -33.40 -24.76 40.00
C ILE A 357 -33.07 -25.67 41.16
N LEU A 358 -31.90 -26.29 41.20
CA LEU A 358 -31.48 -27.21 42.27
C LEU A 358 -31.33 -26.49 43.61
N GLU A 359 -30.85 -25.23 43.62
CA GLU A 359 -30.74 -24.41 44.82
C GLU A 359 -32.12 -24.04 45.38
N ARG A 360 -33.10 -23.82 44.51
CA ARG A 360 -34.50 -23.54 44.87
C ARG A 360 -35.25 -24.75 45.43
N ASP A 361 -34.86 -25.95 45.01
CA ASP A 361 -35.45 -27.23 45.48
C ASP A 361 -34.80 -27.77 46.76
N GLN A 362 -33.69 -27.16 47.25
CA GLN A 362 -33.17 -27.48 48.58
C GLN A 362 -33.99 -26.71 49.64
N PRO A 363 -34.79 -27.38 50.44
CA PRO A 363 -35.46 -26.70 51.54
C PRO A 363 -34.40 -26.21 52.53
N ASP A 364 -34.58 -24.98 53.04
CA ASP A 364 -33.80 -24.41 54.14
C ASP A 364 -33.69 -25.40 55.31
N THR A 365 -32.63 -26.21 55.31
CA THR A 365 -32.24 -27.01 56.49
C THR A 365 -31.21 -26.22 57.28
N ALA A 366 -31.62 -25.04 57.73
CA ALA A 366 -30.90 -24.21 58.68
C ALA A 366 -31.87 -23.71 59.73
N GLU A 367 -32.34 -24.57 60.67
CA GLU A 367 -32.72 -24.27 62.02
C GLU A 367 -32.01 -25.18 62.98
#